data_b806aa3f5f99a123fcbc38ee7aa7930b
#
_entry.id   b806aa3f5f99a123fcbc38ee7aa7930b
#
_cell.length_a   1.000
_cell.length_b   1.000
_cell.length_c   1.000
_cell.angle_alpha   90.00
_cell.angle_beta   90.00
_cell.angle_gamma   90.00
#
_symmetry.space_group_name_H-M   'P 1'
#
loop_
_entity.id
_entity.type
_entity.pdbx_description
1 polymer ?
#
loop_
_entity_poly.entity_id
_entity_poly.type
_entity_poly.pdbx_seq_one_letter_code
_entity_poly.pdbx_strand_id
1 'polypeptide(L)'
;METLVFNETKIDVNEEGYLKNPSQWTPELAHELAREANITLTDKHFEVLNWLRAKHAEGVALSIRKVGNSGIVDIKQFYGLFPGGPLKISSKIAGIPKPVSCI
;
A
#
# COMPACT_ATOMS: atom_id res chain seq x y z
N MET A 1 19.45 -4.46 -7.82
CA MET A 1 18.02 -4.81 -7.85
C MET A 1 17.68 -5.66 -6.66
N GLU A 2 16.67 -5.27 -5.91
CA GLU A 2 16.29 -6.01 -4.73
C GLU A 2 15.12 -6.93 -5.01
N THR A 3 15.11 -8.05 -4.32
CA THR A 3 14.01 -9.01 -4.42
C THR A 3 13.57 -9.41 -3.03
N LEU A 4 12.28 -9.62 -2.91
CA LEU A 4 11.65 -10.17 -1.72
C LEU A 4 11.22 -11.58 -2.05
N VAL A 5 11.47 -12.53 -1.16
CA VAL A 5 11.00 -13.92 -1.37
C VAL A 5 9.80 -14.16 -0.47
N PHE A 6 8.70 -14.56 -1.07
CA PHE A 6 7.46 -14.85 -0.37
C PHE A 6 6.82 -16.10 -0.96
N ASN A 7 6.56 -17.10 -0.13
CA ASN A 7 6.01 -18.40 -0.57
C ASN A 7 6.82 -19.01 -1.73
N GLU A 8 8.16 -18.97 -1.62
CA GLU A 8 9.09 -19.50 -2.63
C GLU A 8 9.03 -18.74 -3.95
N THR A 9 8.32 -17.62 -4.01
CA THR A 9 8.22 -16.77 -5.20
C THR A 9 9.08 -15.53 -5.00
N LYS A 10 9.88 -15.21 -6.02
CA LYS A 10 10.67 -13.98 -5.99
C LYS A 10 9.80 -12.80 -6.42
N ILE A 11 9.70 -11.81 -5.57
CA ILE A 11 8.94 -10.60 -5.83
C ILE A 11 9.93 -9.46 -6.06
N ASP A 12 9.89 -8.84 -7.23
CA ASP A 12 10.80 -7.75 -7.54
C ASP A 12 10.35 -6.47 -6.85
N VAL A 13 11.24 -5.88 -6.08
CA VAL A 13 10.99 -4.62 -5.39
C VAL A 13 12.09 -3.62 -5.74
N ASN A 14 11.80 -2.32 -5.59
CA ASN A 14 12.80 -1.29 -5.79
C ASN A 14 13.60 -1.08 -4.50
N GLU A 15 14.51 -0.10 -4.51
CA GLU A 15 15.38 0.18 -3.37
C GLU A 15 14.61 0.54 -2.10
N GLU A 16 13.41 1.09 -2.25
CA GLU A 16 12.57 1.47 -1.12
C GLU A 16 11.61 0.35 -0.69
N GLY A 17 11.63 -0.78 -1.39
CA GLY A 17 10.78 -1.93 -1.07
C GLY A 17 9.39 -1.92 -1.72
N TYR A 18 9.15 -1.02 -2.66
CA TYR A 18 7.88 -1.02 -3.40
C TYR A 18 7.93 -2.07 -4.51
N LEU A 19 6.82 -2.76 -4.74
CA LEU A 19 6.73 -3.75 -5.81
C LEU A 19 6.94 -3.09 -7.16
N LYS A 20 7.78 -3.69 -8.00
CA LYS A 20 7.96 -3.23 -9.37
C LYS A 20 6.82 -3.68 -10.26
N ASN A 21 6.20 -4.81 -9.91
CA ASN A 21 5.08 -5.35 -10.67
C ASN A 21 3.86 -5.51 -9.77
N PRO A 22 2.89 -4.60 -9.86
CA PRO A 22 1.69 -4.67 -9.00
C PRO A 22 0.90 -5.97 -9.14
N SER A 23 1.05 -6.69 -10.25
CA SER A 23 0.33 -7.95 -10.44
C SER A 23 0.82 -9.07 -9.54
N GLN A 24 1.98 -8.92 -8.90
CA GLN A 24 2.52 -9.91 -7.96
C GLN A 24 1.89 -9.80 -6.57
N TRP A 25 1.11 -8.77 -6.35
CA TRP A 25 0.50 -8.53 -5.04
C TRP A 25 -0.61 -9.55 -4.75
N THR A 26 -0.64 -10.01 -3.50
CA THR A 26 -1.73 -10.83 -2.97
C THR A 26 -2.05 -10.33 -1.57
N PRO A 27 -3.25 -10.65 -1.01
CA PRO A 27 -3.56 -10.29 0.37
C PRO A 27 -2.55 -10.87 1.37
N GLU A 28 -2.05 -12.07 1.11
CA GLU A 28 -1.05 -12.70 1.97
C GLU A 28 0.26 -11.91 1.96
N LEU A 29 0.67 -11.45 0.78
CA LEU A 29 1.86 -10.61 0.67
C LEU A 29 1.64 -9.29 1.40
N ALA A 30 0.42 -8.73 1.35
CA ALA A 30 0.10 -7.51 2.07
C ALA A 30 0.31 -7.68 3.58
N HIS A 31 -0.11 -8.81 4.15
CA HIS A 31 0.11 -9.10 5.57
C HIS A 31 1.60 -9.13 5.90
N GLU A 32 2.40 -9.72 5.04
CA GLU A 32 3.86 -9.78 5.24
C GLU A 32 4.48 -8.39 5.19
N LEU A 33 4.11 -7.60 4.22
CA LEU A 33 4.61 -6.22 4.10
C LEU A 33 4.18 -5.35 5.28
N ALA A 34 2.94 -5.54 5.75
CA ALA A 34 2.43 -4.81 6.90
C ALA A 34 3.17 -5.19 8.17
N ARG A 35 3.53 -6.46 8.32
CA ARG A 35 4.26 -6.93 9.48
C ARG A 35 5.63 -6.24 9.59
N GLU A 36 6.30 -6.02 8.47
CA GLU A 36 7.56 -5.30 8.46
C GLU A 36 7.39 -3.84 8.90
N ALA A 37 6.21 -3.28 8.73
CA ALA A 37 5.87 -1.92 9.17
C ALA A 37 5.23 -1.91 10.56
N ASN A 38 5.18 -3.06 11.23
CA ASN A 38 4.53 -3.23 12.55
C ASN A 38 3.04 -2.89 12.52
N ILE A 39 2.38 -3.25 11.42
CA ILE A 39 0.94 -3.02 11.25
C ILE A 39 0.22 -4.35 11.12
N THR A 40 -0.87 -4.52 11.87
CA THR A 40 -1.76 -5.66 11.73
C THR A 40 -2.93 -5.23 10.84
N LEU A 41 -3.08 -5.87 9.69
CA LEU A 41 -4.15 -5.50 8.77
C LEU A 41 -5.51 -5.97 9.26
N THR A 42 -6.48 -5.07 9.17
CA THR A 42 -7.88 -5.35 9.49
C THR A 42 -8.69 -5.19 8.20
N ASP A 43 -9.98 -5.48 8.27
CA ASP A 43 -10.87 -5.30 7.12
C ASP A 43 -10.81 -3.86 6.60
N LYS A 44 -10.77 -2.88 7.50
CA LYS A 44 -10.69 -1.48 7.12
C LYS A 44 -9.39 -1.18 6.36
N HIS A 45 -8.28 -1.76 6.80
CA HIS A 45 -7.01 -1.63 6.08
C HIS A 45 -7.16 -2.15 4.64
N PHE A 46 -7.76 -3.33 4.47
CA PHE A 46 -7.94 -3.91 3.14
C PHE A 46 -8.87 -3.08 2.27
N GLU A 47 -9.89 -2.44 2.83
CA GLU A 47 -10.73 -1.54 2.06
C GLU A 47 -9.90 -0.41 1.45
N VAL A 48 -8.98 0.17 2.25
CA VAL A 48 -8.09 1.22 1.77
C VAL A 48 -7.12 0.68 0.70
N LEU A 49 -6.52 -0.47 0.96
CA LEU A 49 -5.57 -1.07 0.02
C LEU A 49 -6.23 -1.36 -1.33
N ASN A 50 -7.42 -1.93 -1.31
CA ASN A 50 -8.15 -2.24 -2.53
C ASN A 50 -8.55 -0.98 -3.28
N TRP A 51 -8.94 0.06 -2.57
CA TRP A 51 -9.26 1.35 -3.17
C TRP A 51 -8.02 1.95 -3.86
N LEU A 52 -6.87 1.90 -3.19
CA LEU A 52 -5.61 2.42 -3.75
C LEU A 52 -5.23 1.67 -5.02
N ARG A 53 -5.34 0.35 -5.01
CA ARG A 53 -5.03 -0.48 -6.18
C ARG A 53 -5.97 -0.16 -7.35
N ALA A 54 -7.26 -0.02 -7.06
CA ALA A 54 -8.25 0.30 -8.09
C ALA A 54 -7.96 1.67 -8.73
N LYS A 55 -7.66 2.67 -7.91
CA LYS A 55 -7.36 4.01 -8.41
C LYS A 55 -6.05 4.05 -9.19
N HIS A 56 -5.05 3.32 -8.74
CA HIS A 56 -3.80 3.21 -9.47
C HIS A 56 -4.03 2.60 -10.87
N ALA A 57 -4.85 1.55 -10.92
CA ALA A 57 -5.18 0.89 -12.20
C ALA A 57 -5.92 1.83 -13.15
N GLU A 58 -6.68 2.77 -12.62
CA GLU A 58 -7.38 3.78 -13.41
C GLU A 58 -6.48 4.94 -13.84
N GLY A 59 -5.23 4.95 -13.39
CA GLY A 59 -4.30 6.03 -13.69
C GLY A 59 -4.50 7.29 -12.84
N VAL A 60 -5.22 7.17 -11.72
CA VAL A 60 -5.48 8.31 -10.85
C VAL A 60 -4.28 8.56 -9.94
N ALA A 61 -3.82 9.81 -9.89
CA ALA A 61 -2.75 10.20 -8.97
C ALA A 61 -3.30 10.17 -7.53
N LEU A 62 -2.57 9.50 -6.65
CA LEU A 62 -3.02 9.32 -5.26
C LEU A 62 -2.49 10.43 -4.37
N SER A 63 -3.28 10.79 -3.35
CA SER A 63 -2.89 11.76 -2.34
C SER A 63 -3.64 11.44 -1.04
N ILE A 64 -3.14 11.97 0.07
CA ILE A 64 -3.81 11.80 1.37
C ILE A 64 -5.22 12.39 1.30
N ARG A 65 -5.37 13.54 0.65
CA ARG A 65 -6.66 14.20 0.50
C ARG A 65 -7.66 13.30 -0.25
N LYS A 66 -7.22 12.66 -1.33
CA LYS A 66 -8.09 11.78 -2.10
C LYS A 66 -8.55 10.59 -1.28
N VAL A 67 -7.66 10.02 -0.48
CA VAL A 67 -8.03 8.92 0.41
C VAL A 67 -9.03 9.41 1.45
N GLY A 68 -8.81 10.57 2.02
CA GLY A 68 -9.72 11.15 3.00
C GLY A 68 -11.10 11.46 2.44
N ASN A 69 -11.20 11.66 1.13
CA ASN A 69 -12.47 11.93 0.44
C ASN A 69 -13.07 10.69 -0.24
N SER A 70 -12.46 9.52 -0.01
CA SER A 70 -12.90 8.28 -0.66
C SER A 70 -14.24 7.76 -0.14
N GLY A 71 -14.64 8.17 1.05
CA GLY A 71 -15.82 7.61 1.71
C GLY A 71 -15.51 6.37 2.53
N ILE A 72 -14.29 5.87 2.48
CA ILE A 72 -13.86 4.69 3.24
C ILE A 72 -13.33 5.11 4.60
N VAL A 73 -12.43 6.10 4.61
CA VAL A 73 -11.83 6.64 5.83
C VAL A 73 -11.66 8.15 5.66
N ASP A 74 -11.61 8.88 6.77
CA ASP A 74 -11.19 10.27 6.73
C ASP A 74 -9.67 10.34 6.89
N ILE A 75 -9.11 11.55 6.83
CA ILE A 75 -7.66 11.73 6.92
C ILE A 75 -7.13 11.23 8.27
N LYS A 76 -7.84 11.52 9.35
CA LYS A 76 -7.43 11.11 10.70
C LYS A 76 -7.41 9.58 10.83
N GLN A 77 -8.41 8.91 10.30
CA GLN A 77 -8.46 7.45 10.31
C GLN A 77 -7.33 6.86 9.47
N PHE A 78 -7.04 7.48 8.34
CA PHE A 78 -5.96 7.03 7.46
C PHE A 78 -4.61 7.09 8.20
N TYR A 79 -4.33 8.17 8.90
CA TYR A 79 -3.13 8.29 9.71
C TYR A 79 -3.10 7.24 10.84
N GLY A 80 -4.26 6.94 11.41
CA GLY A 80 -4.35 5.92 12.47
C GLY A 80 -4.10 4.51 11.97
N LEU A 81 -4.54 4.21 10.74
CA LEU A 81 -4.35 2.88 10.14
C LEU A 81 -2.91 2.65 9.69
N PHE A 82 -2.25 3.69 9.20
CA PHE A 82 -0.88 3.60 8.67
C PHE A 82 -0.01 4.69 9.30
N PRO A 83 0.34 4.53 10.59
CA PRO A 83 1.11 5.56 11.30
C PRO A 83 2.51 5.77 10.69
N GLY A 84 2.95 7.02 10.68
CA GLY A 84 4.30 7.34 10.24
C GLY A 84 4.47 7.64 8.76
N GLY A 85 3.40 7.91 8.04
CA GLY A 85 3.47 8.22 6.61
C GLY A 85 2.44 7.42 5.86
N PRO A 86 1.16 7.71 6.05
CA PRO A 86 0.10 6.81 5.64
C PRO A 86 0.07 6.51 4.15
N LEU A 87 0.30 7.49 3.29
CA LEU A 87 0.25 7.24 1.85
C LEU A 87 1.43 6.39 1.37
N LYS A 88 2.62 6.67 1.87
CA LYS A 88 3.81 5.88 1.52
C LYS A 88 3.69 4.45 2.00
N ILE A 89 3.32 4.27 3.26
CA ILE A 89 3.22 2.94 3.87
C ILE A 89 2.10 2.15 3.23
N SER A 90 0.92 2.75 3.06
CA SER A 90 -0.21 2.05 2.46
C SER A 90 0.03 1.67 1.00
N SER A 91 0.69 2.54 0.24
CA SER A 91 1.03 2.23 -1.16
C SER A 91 2.00 1.06 -1.25
N LYS A 92 2.99 1.02 -0.35
CA LYS A 92 3.94 -0.08 -0.29
C LYS A 92 3.22 -1.40 0.02
N ILE A 93 2.36 -1.40 1.02
CA ILE A 93 1.59 -2.58 1.43
C ILE A 93 0.58 -2.98 0.35
N ALA A 94 0.03 -2.01 -0.37
CA ALA A 94 -0.91 -2.26 -1.46
C ALA A 94 -0.24 -2.78 -2.73
N GLY A 95 1.08 -2.83 -2.77
CA GLY A 95 1.81 -3.35 -3.92
C GLY A 95 1.78 -2.45 -5.15
N ILE A 96 1.57 -1.16 -4.96
CA ILE A 96 1.61 -0.18 -6.04
C ILE A 96 2.87 0.67 -5.93
N PRO A 97 3.31 1.34 -7.01
CA PRO A 97 4.49 2.18 -6.97
C PRO A 97 4.38 3.34 -5.96
N LYS A 98 5.53 3.87 -5.57
CA LYS A 98 5.57 5.01 -4.68
C LYS A 98 4.77 6.17 -5.28
N PRO A 99 3.87 6.78 -4.49
CA PRO A 99 3.07 7.90 -5.02
C PRO A 99 3.93 9.12 -5.31
N VAL A 100 3.52 9.87 -6.31
CA VAL A 100 4.22 11.10 -6.73
C VAL A 100 4.15 12.13 -5.61
N SER A 101 2.99 12.21 -4.96
CA SER A 101 2.76 13.13 -3.85
C SER A 101 2.98 12.38 -2.54
N CYS A 102 4.14 12.55 -1.92
CA CYS A 102 4.56 11.81 -0.74
C CYS A 102 4.28 12.54 0.56
N ILE A 103 3.12 13.04 0.72
CA ILE A 103 2.80 13.75 1.96
C ILE A 103 1.96 12.90 2.88
#